data_3e68f764f3ff784ff7202b3bcea65680
#
_entry.id   3e68f764f3ff784ff7202b3bcea65680
#
_cell.length_a   1.000
_cell.length_b   1.000
_cell.length_c   1.000
_cell.angle_alpha   90.00
_cell.angle_beta   90.00
_cell.angle_gamma   90.00
#
_symmetry.space_group_name_H-M   'P 1'
#
loop_
_entity.id
_entity.type
_entity.pdbx_description
1 polymer ?
#
loop_
_entity_poly.entity_id
_entity_poly.type
_entity_poly.pdbx_seq_one_letter_code
_entity_poly.pdbx_strand_id
1 'polypeptide(L)'
;MPSYRWDNAPVGHFLPSLLTTSGAHGGTDSAGACMLNVFRLSNGRLFQEEIETSVIEQTQVQPVWVDLEAPTREEKEWISARFGVVIPENIVDDDLEESARFYEEDNGELHIRSDFLIEDGETSRNVRVAFILHSGILFSVHAEDLPVFRLLRLRARRIPALIEDAKDVLLKLYDADAEYSADTLEGIYDSLEKVSHRVLKQDVDDRAAGEALTAIAREEDLNGRIRRNVMDTRRALSFMMRSRMLNAEQFEEARQIMRDIDSLDSHTAFLFDKINFLMDATVGFININQNKIIKIFSVASVALLPPTLIASIYGMNFKSMPELDQPWGYPFALCLMVASVAAPFIYFRRKGWLR
;
A
#
# COMPACT_ATOMS: atom_id res chain seq x y z
N MET A 1 -22.32 -29.18 5.19
CA MET A 1 -21.63 -27.90 4.92
C MET A 1 -22.64 -26.78 5.13
N PRO A 2 -22.59 -26.01 6.19
CA PRO A 2 -23.38 -24.78 6.34
C PRO A 2 -22.53 -23.61 5.87
N SER A 3 -23.01 -22.94 4.84
CA SER A 3 -22.52 -21.67 4.34
C SER A 3 -22.75 -20.57 5.37
N TYR A 4 -21.72 -20.03 5.97
CA TYR A 4 -21.80 -18.79 6.75
C TYR A 4 -21.86 -17.61 5.78
N ARG A 5 -23.02 -16.96 5.80
CA ARG A 5 -23.31 -15.73 5.09
C ARG A 5 -22.94 -14.58 6.03
N TRP A 6 -21.98 -13.76 5.62
CA TRP A 6 -21.61 -12.54 6.35
C TRP A 6 -22.64 -11.47 6.10
N ASP A 7 -23.37 -11.06 7.13
CA ASP A 7 -24.20 -9.88 7.11
C ASP A 7 -23.30 -8.64 7.23
N ASN A 8 -23.40 -7.77 6.23
CA ASN A 8 -22.80 -6.45 6.17
C ASN A 8 -23.28 -5.59 7.34
N ALA A 9 -22.44 -5.39 8.35
CA ALA A 9 -22.59 -4.30 9.29
C ALA A 9 -21.59 -3.19 8.93
N PRO A 10 -22.03 -1.94 8.73
CA PRO A 10 -21.12 -0.84 8.42
C PRO A 10 -20.25 -0.54 9.63
N VAL A 11 -18.94 -0.46 9.42
CA VAL A 11 -17.97 0.03 10.42
C VAL A 11 -18.20 1.52 10.62
N GLY A 12 -19.14 1.84 11.52
CA GLY A 12 -19.38 3.19 11.97
C GLY A 12 -18.27 3.62 12.92
N HIS A 13 -17.73 4.80 12.66
CA HIS A 13 -16.89 5.56 13.58
C HIS A 13 -17.44 5.56 15.00
N PHE A 14 -16.79 4.85 15.91
CA PHE A 14 -16.98 5.03 17.34
C PHE A 14 -15.67 5.50 17.96
N LEU A 15 -15.53 6.82 18.04
CA LEU A 15 -14.67 7.48 19.00
C LEU A 15 -15.50 7.73 20.26
N PRO A 16 -15.14 7.25 21.43
CA PRO A 16 -15.62 7.82 22.69
C PRO A 16 -14.68 8.94 23.12
N SER A 17 -15.16 10.16 22.99
CA SER A 17 -14.70 11.31 23.76
C SER A 17 -15.12 11.12 25.21
N LEU A 18 -14.19 11.05 26.15
CA LEU A 18 -14.33 11.36 27.60
C LEU A 18 -12.90 11.24 28.20
N LEU A 19 -12.38 12.26 28.69
CA LEU A 19 -12.31 13.08 29.84
C LEU A 19 -10.98 13.84 29.86
N THR A 20 -11.09 15.13 29.70
CA THR A 20 -10.09 16.10 30.17
C THR A 20 -10.11 16.15 31.69
N THR A 21 -9.01 15.80 32.34
CA THR A 21 -8.64 16.38 33.65
C THR A 21 -7.22 16.91 33.59
N SER A 22 -7.14 18.21 33.75
CA SER A 22 -5.99 19.02 33.97
C SER A 22 -5.16 18.53 35.18
N GLY A 23 -3.85 18.39 34.93
CA GLY A 23 -2.86 18.20 35.99
C GLY A 23 -1.47 18.42 35.43
N ALA A 24 -0.95 19.65 35.52
CA ALA A 24 0.42 20.00 35.19
C ALA A 24 1.39 19.28 36.13
N HIS A 25 2.41 18.61 35.57
CA HIS A 25 3.77 18.61 36.11
C HIS A 25 4.77 18.09 35.05
N GLY A 26 5.75 18.92 34.79
CA GLY A 26 7.16 18.67 34.55
C GLY A 26 7.58 17.55 33.57
N GLY A 27 8.23 17.99 32.47
CA GLY A 27 8.78 17.11 31.43
C GLY A 27 9.78 16.10 31.95
N THR A 28 9.78 14.97 31.26
CA THR A 28 10.95 14.13 30.98
C THR A 28 10.60 13.24 29.79
N ASP A 29 11.53 13.15 28.87
CA ASP A 29 11.70 12.23 27.75
C ASP A 29 10.67 11.09 27.60
N SER A 30 9.92 11.09 26.50
CA SER A 30 9.21 9.92 26.00
C SER A 30 10.23 8.92 25.38
N ALA A 31 10.98 8.24 26.24
CA ALA A 31 11.56 6.96 25.91
C ALA A 31 10.38 5.99 25.67
N GLY A 32 10.29 5.39 24.50
CA GLY A 32 9.22 4.45 24.13
C GLY A 32 9.06 3.43 25.23
N ALA A 33 7.85 3.26 25.72
CA ALA A 33 7.54 2.25 26.71
C ALA A 33 7.79 0.88 26.06
N CYS A 34 8.84 0.22 26.49
CA CYS A 34 9.20 -1.12 26.10
C CYS A 34 8.13 -2.11 26.58
N MET A 35 7.61 -2.97 25.71
CA MET A 35 6.53 -3.90 26.09
C MET A 35 6.92 -5.34 25.84
N LEU A 36 7.32 -6.03 26.90
CA LEU A 36 7.42 -7.48 26.94
C LEU A 36 6.04 -8.06 27.26
N ASN A 37 5.43 -8.74 26.29
CA ASN A 37 4.13 -9.38 26.45
C ASN A 37 4.29 -10.89 26.54
N VAL A 38 3.86 -11.50 27.63
CA VAL A 38 3.89 -12.95 27.81
C VAL A 38 2.48 -13.51 27.80
N PHE A 39 2.26 -14.51 26.96
CA PHE A 39 0.96 -15.14 26.78
C PHE A 39 0.97 -16.60 27.19
N ARG A 40 -0.03 -16.99 27.94
CA ARG A 40 -0.29 -18.40 28.34
C ARG A 40 -1.66 -18.87 27.87
N LEU A 41 -1.79 -20.17 27.73
CA LEU A 41 -3.08 -20.81 27.52
C LEU A 41 -3.74 -21.16 28.86
N SER A 42 -4.97 -20.73 29.01
CA SER A 42 -5.82 -21.10 30.11
C SER A 42 -7.24 -21.40 29.60
N ASN A 43 -7.74 -22.59 29.86
CA ASN A 43 -9.05 -23.07 29.39
C ASN A 43 -9.20 -22.90 27.84
N GLY A 44 -8.14 -23.18 27.09
CA GLY A 44 -8.12 -23.07 25.64
C GLY A 44 -8.16 -21.63 25.09
N ARG A 45 -7.87 -20.63 25.92
CA ARG A 45 -7.83 -19.22 25.52
C ARG A 45 -6.49 -18.62 25.86
N LEU A 46 -6.08 -17.63 25.06
CA LEU A 46 -4.84 -16.88 25.25
C LEU A 46 -5.05 -15.73 26.24
N PHE A 47 -4.27 -15.70 27.30
CA PHE A 47 -4.27 -14.64 28.31
C PHE A 47 -2.89 -14.00 28.38
N GLN A 48 -2.87 -12.69 28.40
CA GLN A 48 -1.66 -11.90 28.64
C GLN A 48 -1.40 -11.84 30.15
N GLU A 49 -0.18 -12.14 30.55
CA GLU A 49 0.29 -11.90 31.92
C GLU A 49 1.01 -10.54 31.97
N GLU A 50 0.61 -9.69 32.92
CA GLU A 50 1.38 -8.48 33.25
C GLU A 50 2.61 -8.92 34.04
N ILE A 51 3.79 -8.72 33.46
CA ILE A 51 5.04 -9.11 34.08
C ILE A 51 5.66 -7.86 34.70
N GLU A 52 5.50 -7.70 36.02
CA GLU A 52 6.45 -6.91 36.78
C GLU A 52 7.75 -7.72 36.87
N THR A 53 8.85 -7.19 36.34
CA THR A 53 10.18 -7.83 36.26
C THR A 53 10.66 -8.41 37.58
N SER A 54 10.07 -8.03 38.72
CA SER A 54 10.40 -8.47 40.07
C SER A 54 9.64 -9.73 40.55
N VAL A 55 8.57 -10.19 39.89
CA VAL A 55 7.66 -11.24 40.36
C VAL A 55 7.79 -12.58 39.61
N ILE A 56 8.52 -12.60 38.51
CA ILE A 56 8.57 -13.73 37.55
C ILE A 56 9.28 -14.96 38.10
N GLU A 57 10.07 -14.83 39.16
CA GLU A 57 10.80 -15.98 39.75
C GLU A 57 9.88 -17.08 40.34
N GLN A 58 8.59 -16.79 40.54
CA GLN A 58 7.68 -17.72 41.24
C GLN A 58 6.60 -18.37 40.37
N THR A 59 6.43 -17.99 39.08
CA THR A 59 5.35 -18.53 38.25
C THR A 59 5.83 -19.77 37.49
N GLN A 60 5.38 -20.96 37.87
CA GLN A 60 5.68 -22.27 37.23
C GLN A 60 4.93 -22.49 35.90
N VAL A 61 4.28 -21.47 35.33
CA VAL A 61 3.48 -21.62 34.11
C VAL A 61 4.36 -21.39 32.88
N GLN A 62 4.40 -22.41 32.01
CA GLN A 62 5.09 -22.26 30.72
C GLN A 62 4.25 -21.35 29.77
N PRO A 63 4.81 -20.25 29.28
CA PRO A 63 4.15 -19.44 28.23
C PRO A 63 4.08 -20.22 26.92
N VAL A 64 3.12 -19.88 26.09
CA VAL A 64 3.02 -20.40 24.72
C VAL A 64 3.59 -19.41 23.72
N TRP A 65 3.52 -18.11 24.05
CA TRP A 65 3.98 -17.04 23.20
C TRP A 65 4.57 -15.89 24.04
N VAL A 66 5.72 -15.41 23.62
CA VAL A 66 6.42 -14.26 24.21
C VAL A 66 6.65 -13.26 23.08
N ASP A 67 6.03 -12.09 23.20
CA ASP A 67 6.03 -11.05 22.19
C ASP A 67 6.85 -9.86 22.67
N LEU A 68 7.88 -9.50 21.89
CA LEU A 68 8.86 -8.48 22.20
C LEU A 68 8.74 -7.33 21.16
N GLU A 69 8.13 -6.25 21.61
CA GLU A 69 8.02 -5.03 20.83
C GLU A 69 9.16 -4.07 21.22
N ALA A 70 10.03 -3.72 20.25
CA ALA A 70 11.20 -2.88 20.44
C ALA A 70 12.02 -3.22 21.70
N PRO A 71 12.43 -4.51 21.90
CA PRO A 71 12.99 -4.97 23.16
C PRO A 71 14.33 -4.28 23.48
N THR A 72 14.49 -3.90 24.74
CA THR A 72 15.77 -3.42 25.28
C THR A 72 16.80 -4.55 25.36
N ARG A 73 18.05 -4.15 25.53
CA ARG A 73 19.13 -5.12 25.79
C ARG A 73 18.89 -5.92 27.06
N GLU A 74 18.40 -5.29 28.10
CA GLU A 74 18.11 -5.93 29.39
C GLU A 74 17.03 -6.99 29.28
N GLU A 75 15.99 -6.75 28.46
CA GLU A 75 14.93 -7.73 28.20
C GLU A 75 15.43 -8.91 27.37
N LYS A 76 16.27 -8.67 26.36
CA LYS A 76 16.90 -9.75 25.60
C LYS A 76 17.80 -10.62 26.49
N GLU A 77 18.60 -10.01 27.36
CA GLU A 77 19.44 -10.71 28.33
C GLU A 77 18.59 -11.50 29.34
N TRP A 78 17.47 -10.94 29.80
CA TRP A 78 16.54 -11.63 30.68
C TRP A 78 15.88 -12.86 30.01
N ILE A 79 15.40 -12.72 28.77
CA ILE A 79 14.86 -13.85 27.98
C ILE A 79 15.90 -14.94 27.83
N SER A 80 17.13 -14.56 27.49
CA SER A 80 18.24 -15.51 27.31
C SER A 80 18.54 -16.27 28.60
N ALA A 81 18.60 -15.58 29.73
CA ALA A 81 18.84 -16.20 31.03
C ALA A 81 17.68 -17.14 31.49
N ARG A 82 16.43 -16.74 31.19
CA ARG A 82 15.22 -17.45 31.65
C ARG A 82 14.84 -18.63 30.78
N PHE A 83 14.97 -18.51 29.46
CA PHE A 83 14.47 -19.49 28.47
C PHE A 83 15.60 -20.16 27.69
N GLY A 84 16.83 -19.70 27.81
CA GLY A 84 17.97 -20.25 27.08
C GLY A 84 18.02 -19.85 25.60
N VAL A 85 17.20 -18.88 25.18
CA VAL A 85 17.11 -18.41 23.79
C VAL A 85 18.00 -17.18 23.60
N VAL A 86 18.84 -17.20 22.60
CA VAL A 86 19.68 -16.05 22.24
C VAL A 86 18.97 -15.19 21.19
N ILE A 87 18.64 -13.94 21.55
CA ILE A 87 18.06 -12.97 20.63
C ILE A 87 19.19 -12.07 20.11
N PRO A 88 19.63 -12.18 18.84
CA PRO A 88 20.67 -11.34 18.28
C PRO A 88 20.29 -9.85 18.32
N GLU A 89 21.28 -8.96 18.45
CA GLU A 89 21.02 -7.51 18.48
C GLU A 89 20.39 -7.00 17.18
N ASN A 90 20.83 -7.57 16.06
CA ASN A 90 20.43 -7.20 14.69
C ASN A 90 19.36 -8.13 14.09
N ILE A 91 18.56 -8.80 14.92
CA ILE A 91 17.61 -9.82 14.44
C ILE A 91 16.53 -9.27 13.49
N VAL A 92 16.23 -7.97 13.59
CA VAL A 92 15.24 -7.25 12.79
C VAL A 92 15.85 -6.35 11.71
N ASP A 93 17.19 -6.32 11.58
CA ASP A 93 17.88 -5.47 10.60
C ASP A 93 17.66 -5.94 9.15
N ASP A 94 17.64 -4.98 8.22
CA ASP A 94 17.36 -5.24 6.80
C ASP A 94 18.53 -5.87 6.03
N ASP A 95 19.76 -5.78 6.56
CA ASP A 95 21.00 -6.14 5.87
C ASP A 95 21.33 -7.64 5.85
N LEU A 96 20.42 -8.52 6.34
CA LEU A 96 20.69 -9.96 6.35
C LEU A 96 20.35 -10.60 5.00
N GLU A 97 21.28 -11.43 4.51
CA GLU A 97 21.10 -12.22 3.29
C GLU A 97 19.81 -13.07 3.34
N GLU A 98 19.12 -13.17 2.22
CA GLU A 98 17.86 -13.96 2.12
C GLU A 98 18.03 -15.43 2.57
N SER A 99 19.22 -16.00 2.43
CA SER A 99 19.56 -17.35 2.87
C SER A 99 19.53 -17.54 4.39
N ALA A 100 19.67 -16.45 5.15
CA ALA A 100 19.69 -16.47 6.62
C ALA A 100 18.31 -16.20 7.26
N ARG A 101 17.24 -16.15 6.45
CA ARG A 101 15.87 -15.86 6.96
C ARG A 101 15.20 -17.06 7.60
N PHE A 102 15.50 -18.28 7.15
CA PHE A 102 14.84 -19.51 7.58
C PHE A 102 15.90 -20.58 7.86
N TYR A 103 16.11 -20.92 9.11
CA TYR A 103 17.06 -21.97 9.49
C TYR A 103 16.65 -22.68 10.78
N GLU A 104 17.16 -23.88 10.94
CA GLU A 104 17.00 -24.71 12.14
C GLU A 104 18.39 -24.93 12.73
N GLU A 105 18.52 -24.70 14.02
CA GLU A 105 19.77 -24.95 14.73
C GLU A 105 19.86 -26.41 15.18
N ASP A 106 21.08 -26.86 15.47
CA ASP A 106 21.36 -28.24 15.92
C ASP A 106 20.59 -28.64 17.19
N ASN A 107 20.18 -27.66 18.01
CA ASN A 107 19.37 -27.84 19.22
C ASN A 107 17.86 -27.98 18.93
N GLY A 108 17.44 -27.90 17.66
CA GLY A 108 16.03 -27.94 17.23
C GLY A 108 15.30 -26.61 17.35
N GLU A 109 16.02 -25.52 17.56
CA GLU A 109 15.50 -24.15 17.55
C GLU A 109 15.26 -23.69 16.11
N LEU A 110 14.06 -23.18 15.86
CA LEU A 110 13.64 -22.75 14.54
C LEU A 110 13.60 -21.23 14.46
N HIS A 111 14.32 -20.67 13.51
CA HIS A 111 14.36 -19.24 13.23
C HIS A 111 13.65 -18.93 11.91
N ILE A 112 12.68 -18.03 11.98
CA ILE A 112 11.89 -17.56 10.82
C ILE A 112 11.87 -16.04 10.87
N ARG A 113 12.20 -15.38 9.76
CA ARG A 113 12.06 -13.92 9.60
C ARG A 113 11.11 -13.64 8.48
N SER A 114 10.01 -12.99 8.78
CA SER A 114 8.95 -12.64 7.83
C SER A 114 8.61 -11.17 7.91
N ASP A 115 8.25 -10.62 6.78
CA ASP A 115 7.78 -9.26 6.66
C ASP A 115 6.24 -9.25 6.80
N PHE A 116 5.69 -8.27 7.55
CA PHE A 116 4.27 -8.06 7.75
C PHE A 116 3.87 -6.69 7.24
N LEU A 117 2.74 -6.60 6.54
CA LEU A 117 2.25 -5.35 5.99
C LEU A 117 1.62 -4.48 7.08
N ILE A 118 1.98 -3.19 7.08
CA ILE A 118 1.26 -2.14 7.80
C ILE A 118 0.80 -1.09 6.80
N GLU A 119 -0.48 -0.72 6.88
CA GLU A 119 -1.04 0.43 6.21
C GLU A 119 -1.44 1.47 7.27
N ASP A 120 -0.83 2.66 7.20
CA ASP A 120 -1.08 3.78 8.09
C ASP A 120 -1.57 4.97 7.26
N GLY A 121 -2.85 4.92 6.87
CA GLY A 121 -3.56 5.94 6.11
C GLY A 121 -2.94 6.26 4.75
N GLU A 122 -1.89 7.09 4.70
CA GLU A 122 -1.26 7.51 3.45
C GLU A 122 0.01 6.72 3.10
N THR A 123 0.57 6.00 4.06
CA THR A 123 1.82 5.25 3.87
C THR A 123 1.61 3.77 4.15
N SER A 124 2.21 2.94 3.33
CA SER A 124 2.30 1.50 3.55
C SER A 124 3.76 1.09 3.70
N ARG A 125 4.03 0.13 4.56
CA ARG A 125 5.38 -0.43 4.74
C ARG A 125 5.31 -1.89 5.17
N ASN A 126 6.37 -2.62 4.90
CA ASN A 126 6.56 -3.96 5.45
C ASN A 126 7.48 -3.86 6.66
N VAL A 127 7.03 -4.44 7.77
CA VAL A 127 7.77 -4.50 9.04
C VAL A 127 8.27 -5.90 9.25
N ARG A 128 9.55 -6.03 9.52
CA ARG A 128 10.17 -7.33 9.76
C ARG A 128 9.87 -7.82 11.15
N VAL A 129 9.47 -9.09 11.23
CA VAL A 129 9.29 -9.83 12.47
C VAL A 129 10.22 -11.04 12.45
N ALA A 130 10.95 -11.24 13.52
CA ALA A 130 11.71 -12.44 13.74
C ALA A 130 10.94 -13.35 14.71
N PHE A 131 10.75 -14.59 14.31
CA PHE A 131 10.17 -15.65 15.12
C PHE A 131 11.23 -16.66 15.50
N ILE A 132 11.26 -17.03 16.77
CA ILE A 132 12.09 -18.11 17.30
C ILE A 132 11.17 -19.10 17.98
N LEU A 133 11.15 -20.33 17.53
CA LEU A 133 10.41 -21.41 18.18
C LEU A 133 11.40 -22.28 18.95
N HIS A 134 11.31 -22.21 20.26
CA HIS A 134 12.20 -22.94 21.17
C HIS A 134 11.41 -23.60 22.31
N SER A 135 11.65 -24.89 22.55
CA SER A 135 11.06 -25.64 23.67
C SER A 135 9.52 -25.53 23.79
N GLY A 136 8.81 -25.41 22.68
CA GLY A 136 7.35 -25.28 22.66
C GLY A 136 6.85 -23.87 22.95
N ILE A 137 7.70 -22.85 22.94
CA ILE A 137 7.38 -21.44 23.12
C ILE A 137 7.72 -20.71 21.82
N LEU A 138 6.81 -19.86 21.35
CA LEU A 138 7.08 -18.91 20.26
C LEU A 138 7.57 -17.58 20.83
N PHE A 139 8.73 -17.12 20.38
CA PHE A 139 9.21 -15.76 20.61
C PHE A 139 9.04 -14.97 19.33
N SER A 140 8.37 -13.80 19.41
CA SER A 140 8.29 -12.84 18.30
C SER A 140 9.00 -11.56 18.68
N VAL A 141 9.81 -11.04 17.75
CA VAL A 141 10.59 -9.81 17.95
C VAL A 141 10.31 -8.88 16.77
N HIS A 142 9.85 -7.67 17.06
CA HIS A 142 9.55 -6.65 16.05
C HIS A 142 9.77 -5.24 16.61
N ALA A 143 9.90 -4.25 15.71
CA ALA A 143 10.23 -2.88 16.10
C ALA A 143 9.00 -2.05 16.50
N GLU A 144 7.79 -2.43 16.08
CA GLU A 144 6.57 -1.65 16.29
C GLU A 144 5.33 -2.57 16.36
N ASP A 145 4.25 -2.08 16.99
CA ASP A 145 3.01 -2.85 17.16
C ASP A 145 2.30 -3.11 15.82
N LEU A 146 1.96 -4.36 15.56
CA LEU A 146 1.40 -4.85 14.32
C LEU A 146 -0.12 -5.07 14.41
N PRO A 147 -0.92 -4.57 13.46
CA PRO A 147 -2.38 -4.77 13.45
C PRO A 147 -2.78 -6.26 13.51
N VAL A 148 -2.07 -7.11 12.80
CA VAL A 148 -2.29 -8.56 12.75
C VAL A 148 -2.09 -9.20 14.12
N PHE A 149 -1.08 -8.78 14.89
CA PHE A 149 -0.80 -9.27 16.25
C PHE A 149 -1.92 -8.86 17.21
N ARG A 150 -2.38 -7.60 17.14
CA ARG A 150 -3.53 -7.14 17.93
C ARG A 150 -4.78 -7.93 17.62
N LEU A 151 -5.04 -8.20 16.35
CA LEU A 151 -6.20 -8.98 15.92
C LEU A 151 -6.15 -10.40 16.44
N LEU A 152 -5.00 -11.08 16.32
CA LEU A 152 -4.82 -12.43 16.85
C LEU A 152 -5.03 -12.48 18.37
N ARG A 153 -4.43 -11.55 19.11
CA ARG A 153 -4.62 -11.46 20.59
C ARG A 153 -6.10 -11.33 20.96
N LEU A 154 -6.87 -10.51 20.24
CA LEU A 154 -8.30 -10.34 20.47
C LEU A 154 -9.11 -11.58 20.11
N ARG A 155 -8.80 -12.25 18.98
CA ARG A 155 -9.49 -13.48 18.53
C ARG A 155 -9.21 -14.63 19.51
N ALA A 156 -7.95 -14.86 19.87
CA ALA A 156 -7.52 -15.95 20.73
C ALA A 156 -8.02 -15.82 22.19
N ARG A 157 -8.29 -14.59 22.63
CA ARG A 157 -8.94 -14.33 23.92
C ARG A 157 -10.43 -14.67 23.91
N ARG A 158 -11.10 -14.54 22.76
CA ARG A 158 -12.56 -14.75 22.64
C ARG A 158 -12.93 -16.17 22.26
N ILE A 159 -12.18 -16.77 21.34
CA ILE A 159 -12.48 -18.07 20.74
C ILE A 159 -11.66 -19.14 21.47
N PRO A 160 -12.32 -20.07 22.18
CA PRO A 160 -11.60 -21.17 22.84
C PRO A 160 -11.05 -22.15 21.80
N ALA A 161 -9.91 -22.75 22.07
CA ALA A 161 -9.21 -23.71 21.20
C ALA A 161 -8.80 -23.17 19.81
N LEU A 162 -8.70 -21.85 19.67
CA LEU A 162 -8.12 -21.25 18.48
C LEU A 162 -6.61 -21.50 18.39
N ILE A 163 -5.95 -21.58 19.54
CA ILE A 163 -4.53 -21.83 19.73
C ILE A 163 -4.40 -22.97 20.73
N GLU A 164 -3.68 -24.01 20.39
CA GLU A 164 -3.37 -25.14 21.26
C GLU A 164 -1.88 -25.18 21.64
N ASP A 165 -1.00 -24.73 20.74
CA ASP A 165 0.44 -24.68 21.00
C ASP A 165 1.09 -23.44 20.33
N ALA A 166 2.41 -23.30 20.47
CA ALA A 166 3.18 -22.20 19.92
C ALA A 166 3.20 -22.15 18.37
N LYS A 167 3.03 -23.29 17.72
CA LYS A 167 3.01 -23.38 16.25
C LYS A 167 1.69 -22.86 15.69
N ASP A 168 0.59 -23.10 16.43
CA ASP A 168 -0.70 -22.52 16.08
C ASP A 168 -0.65 -21.00 16.13
N VAL A 169 0.04 -20.40 17.11
CA VAL A 169 0.22 -18.94 17.16
C VAL A 169 0.83 -18.44 15.85
N LEU A 170 1.89 -19.08 15.40
CA LEU A 170 2.59 -18.67 14.16
C LEU A 170 1.73 -18.89 12.91
N LEU A 171 1.03 -20.02 12.81
CA LEU A 171 0.10 -20.28 11.70
C LEU A 171 -1.04 -19.28 11.67
N LYS A 172 -1.64 -18.97 12.83
CA LYS A 172 -2.71 -17.98 12.93
C LYS A 172 -2.24 -16.56 12.66
N LEU A 173 -0.98 -16.21 12.91
CA LEU A 173 -0.39 -14.93 12.49
C LEU A 173 -0.30 -14.86 10.97
N TYR A 174 0.15 -15.93 10.29
CA TYR A 174 0.21 -15.97 8.83
C TYR A 174 -1.18 -15.98 8.19
N ASP A 175 -2.15 -16.67 8.79
CA ASP A 175 -3.54 -16.66 8.35
C ASP A 175 -4.13 -15.24 8.42
N ALA A 176 -3.94 -14.57 9.55
CA ALA A 176 -4.40 -13.19 9.73
C ALA A 176 -3.66 -12.18 8.84
N ASP A 177 -2.40 -12.42 8.50
CA ASP A 177 -1.64 -11.61 7.56
C ASP A 177 -2.14 -11.79 6.11
N ALA A 178 -2.50 -13.01 5.72
CA ALA A 178 -3.14 -13.27 4.44
C ALA A 178 -4.52 -12.60 4.35
N GLU A 179 -5.35 -12.67 5.41
CA GLU A 179 -6.62 -11.94 5.50
C GLU A 179 -6.41 -10.42 5.37
N TYR A 180 -5.45 -9.85 6.11
CA TYR A 180 -5.13 -8.43 6.05
C TYR A 180 -4.67 -7.98 4.67
N SER A 181 -3.85 -8.80 4.00
CA SER A 181 -3.41 -8.57 2.62
C SER A 181 -4.58 -8.63 1.64
N ALA A 182 -5.56 -9.53 1.85
CA ALA A 182 -6.77 -9.63 1.03
C ALA A 182 -7.64 -8.37 1.16
N ASP A 183 -7.88 -7.90 2.38
CA ASP A 183 -8.66 -6.68 2.66
C ASP A 183 -7.99 -5.45 2.01
N THR A 184 -6.67 -5.36 2.11
CA THR A 184 -5.91 -4.28 1.49
C THR A 184 -5.98 -4.32 -0.05
N LEU A 185 -5.94 -5.52 -0.67
CA LEU A 185 -6.14 -5.69 -2.11
C LEU A 185 -7.53 -5.24 -2.56
N GLU A 186 -8.58 -5.51 -1.78
CA GLU A 186 -9.93 -5.02 -2.06
C GLU A 186 -9.96 -3.49 -2.08
N GLY A 187 -9.26 -2.84 -1.16
CA GLY A 187 -9.07 -1.38 -1.15
C GLY A 187 -8.43 -0.85 -2.43
N ILE A 188 -7.40 -1.54 -2.96
CA ILE A 188 -6.77 -1.20 -4.25
C ILE A 188 -7.78 -1.34 -5.40
N TYR A 189 -8.59 -2.41 -5.44
CA TYR A 189 -9.62 -2.59 -6.46
C TYR A 189 -10.59 -1.40 -6.49
N ASP A 190 -11.09 -0.99 -5.33
CA ASP A 190 -12.02 0.14 -5.18
C ASP A 190 -11.40 1.47 -5.60
N SER A 191 -10.15 1.69 -5.23
CA SER A 191 -9.39 2.89 -5.61
C SER A 191 -9.18 2.97 -7.12
N LEU A 192 -8.70 1.89 -7.73
CA LEU A 192 -8.49 1.82 -9.18
C LEU A 192 -9.79 1.90 -9.98
N GLU A 193 -10.93 1.45 -9.44
CA GLU A 193 -12.24 1.64 -10.08
C GLU A 193 -12.61 3.12 -10.12
N LYS A 194 -12.44 3.84 -9.02
CA LYS A 194 -12.67 5.30 -8.96
C LYS A 194 -11.77 6.05 -9.94
N VAL A 195 -10.48 5.67 -10.01
CA VAL A 195 -9.54 6.23 -10.99
C VAL A 195 -9.98 5.93 -12.42
N SER A 196 -10.35 4.69 -12.72
CA SER A 196 -10.83 4.26 -14.03
C SER A 196 -12.04 5.08 -14.49
N HIS A 197 -13.05 5.24 -13.63
CA HIS A 197 -14.22 6.07 -13.93
C HIS A 197 -13.87 7.53 -14.19
N ARG A 198 -12.85 8.06 -13.51
CA ARG A 198 -12.40 9.45 -13.69
C ARG A 198 -11.63 9.63 -14.98
N VAL A 199 -10.68 8.73 -15.29
CA VAL A 199 -9.82 8.77 -16.48
C VAL A 199 -10.61 8.52 -17.77
N LEU A 200 -11.59 7.61 -17.76
CA LEU A 200 -12.37 7.25 -18.95
C LEU A 200 -13.47 8.28 -19.30
N LYS A 201 -13.72 9.31 -18.48
CA LYS A 201 -14.59 10.43 -18.83
C LYS A 201 -13.90 11.30 -19.89
N GLN A 202 -14.62 11.65 -20.96
CA GLN A 202 -14.09 12.33 -22.16
C GLN A 202 -13.47 13.74 -21.94
N ASP A 203 -13.63 14.37 -20.77
CA ASP A 203 -13.15 15.71 -20.43
C ASP A 203 -12.25 15.69 -19.17
N VAL A 204 -11.18 14.92 -19.21
CA VAL A 204 -10.16 14.94 -18.14
C VAL A 204 -9.24 16.12 -18.37
N ASP A 205 -9.22 17.10 -17.45
CA ASP A 205 -8.23 18.17 -17.44
C ASP A 205 -6.85 17.68 -16.98
N ASP A 206 -5.80 18.46 -17.23
CA ASP A 206 -4.43 18.10 -16.89
C ASP A 206 -4.23 17.89 -15.38
N ARG A 207 -5.01 18.59 -14.54
CA ARG A 207 -4.97 18.44 -13.08
C ARG A 207 -5.55 17.10 -12.66
N ALA A 208 -6.73 16.75 -13.17
CA ALA A 208 -7.37 15.47 -12.85
C ALA A 208 -6.54 14.28 -13.36
N ALA A 209 -5.85 14.44 -14.49
CA ALA A 209 -4.90 13.45 -14.99
C ALA A 209 -3.69 13.29 -14.06
N GLY A 210 -3.15 14.39 -13.54
CA GLY A 210 -2.05 14.37 -12.55
C GLY A 210 -2.46 13.69 -11.25
N GLU A 211 -3.65 14.02 -10.73
CA GLU A 211 -4.22 13.36 -9.53
C GLU A 211 -4.43 11.84 -9.76
N ALA A 212 -4.90 11.45 -10.95
CA ALA A 212 -5.06 10.05 -11.31
C ALA A 212 -3.72 9.30 -11.35
N LEU A 213 -2.68 9.89 -11.96
CA LEU A 213 -1.33 9.28 -11.99
C LEU A 213 -0.74 9.12 -10.59
N THR A 214 -0.94 10.10 -9.70
CA THR A 214 -0.48 10.01 -8.31
C THR A 214 -1.19 8.87 -7.56
N ALA A 215 -2.51 8.74 -7.75
CA ALA A 215 -3.27 7.64 -7.16
C ALA A 215 -2.82 6.29 -7.71
N ILE A 216 -2.62 6.17 -9.04
CA ILE A 216 -2.14 4.93 -9.67
C ILE A 216 -0.77 4.53 -9.13
N ALA A 217 0.17 5.48 -8.98
CA ALA A 217 1.51 5.21 -8.46
C ALA A 217 1.48 4.74 -6.99
N ARG A 218 0.56 5.28 -6.19
CA ARG A 218 0.35 4.83 -4.81
C ARG A 218 -0.17 3.38 -4.75
N GLU A 219 -1.16 3.05 -5.57
CA GLU A 219 -1.71 1.69 -5.61
C GLU A 219 -0.69 0.69 -6.19
N GLU A 220 0.20 1.12 -7.07
CA GLU A 220 1.31 0.30 -7.58
C GLU A 220 2.29 -0.06 -6.47
N ASP A 221 2.75 0.92 -5.67
CA ASP A 221 3.66 0.69 -4.54
C ASP A 221 3.02 -0.25 -3.50
N LEU A 222 1.74 -0.02 -3.15
CA LEU A 222 1.00 -0.86 -2.20
C LEU A 222 0.86 -2.29 -2.72
N ASN A 223 0.46 -2.48 -3.99
CA ASN A 223 0.37 -3.81 -4.61
C ASN A 223 1.72 -4.54 -4.63
N GLY A 224 2.81 -3.81 -4.89
CA GLY A 224 4.17 -4.36 -4.84
C GLY A 224 4.59 -4.82 -3.44
N ARG A 225 4.18 -4.08 -2.38
CA ARG A 225 4.43 -4.44 -0.97
C ARG A 225 3.64 -5.68 -0.55
N ILE A 226 2.35 -5.73 -0.91
CA ILE A 226 1.51 -6.91 -0.66
C ILE A 226 2.11 -8.14 -1.33
N ARG A 227 2.49 -8.03 -2.60
CA ARG A 227 3.09 -9.15 -3.32
C ARG A 227 4.37 -9.65 -2.66
N ARG A 228 5.24 -8.75 -2.18
CA ARG A 228 6.45 -9.13 -1.45
C ARG A 228 6.11 -9.85 -0.17
N ASN A 229 5.16 -9.35 0.60
CA ASN A 229 4.68 -9.96 1.84
C ASN A 229 4.12 -11.36 1.60
N VAL A 230 3.20 -11.51 0.67
CA VAL A 230 2.58 -12.79 0.26
C VAL A 230 3.63 -13.83 -0.14
N MET A 231 4.66 -13.42 -0.91
CA MET A 231 5.73 -14.32 -1.32
C MET A 231 6.64 -14.73 -0.16
N ASP A 232 6.86 -13.84 0.80
CA ASP A 232 7.67 -14.13 1.99
C ASP A 232 6.93 -15.11 2.92
N THR A 233 5.65 -14.87 3.19
CA THR A 233 4.78 -15.78 3.96
C THR A 233 4.71 -17.17 3.32
N ARG A 234 4.64 -17.25 1.98
CA ARG A 234 4.72 -18.52 1.25
C ARG A 234 6.02 -19.28 1.52
N ARG A 235 7.16 -18.58 1.55
CA ARG A 235 8.46 -19.18 1.85
C ARG A 235 8.52 -19.70 3.28
N ALA A 236 8.03 -18.91 4.24
CA ALA A 236 7.96 -19.29 5.65
C ALA A 236 7.13 -20.55 5.88
N LEU A 237 5.92 -20.61 5.33
CA LEU A 237 5.04 -21.78 5.41
C LEU A 237 5.67 -23.00 4.74
N SER A 238 6.28 -22.82 3.56
CA SER A 238 6.99 -23.90 2.86
C SER A 238 8.15 -24.45 3.67
N PHE A 239 8.86 -23.59 4.43
CA PHE A 239 9.92 -24.01 5.35
C PHE A 239 9.36 -24.79 6.52
N MET A 240 8.30 -24.29 7.20
CA MET A 240 7.64 -24.98 8.31
C MET A 240 7.10 -26.36 7.91
N MET A 241 6.50 -26.48 6.74
CA MET A 241 6.00 -27.77 6.23
C MET A 241 7.11 -28.77 5.95
N ARG A 242 8.30 -28.33 5.55
CA ARG A 242 9.46 -29.21 5.29
C ARG A 242 10.16 -29.67 6.56
N SER A 243 10.19 -28.85 7.61
CA SER A 243 10.84 -29.16 8.89
C SER A 243 10.16 -30.30 9.67
N ARG A 244 8.99 -30.81 9.19
CA ARG A 244 8.21 -31.91 9.79
C ARG A 244 7.79 -31.67 11.26
N MET A 245 7.76 -30.42 11.67
CA MET A 245 7.39 -30.07 13.04
C MET A 245 5.87 -29.94 13.25
N LEU A 246 5.13 -29.76 12.15
CA LEU A 246 3.68 -29.61 12.19
C LEU A 246 2.99 -30.96 12.40
N ASN A 247 1.95 -30.97 13.23
CA ASN A 247 1.04 -32.11 13.31
C ASN A 247 0.12 -32.16 12.07
N ALA A 248 -0.75 -33.19 11.97
CA ALA A 248 -1.57 -33.39 10.78
C ALA A 248 -2.59 -32.24 10.56
N GLU A 249 -3.16 -31.68 11.64
CA GLU A 249 -4.12 -30.58 11.56
C GLU A 249 -3.43 -29.28 11.18
N GLN A 250 -2.31 -28.96 11.80
CA GLN A 250 -1.45 -27.81 11.47
C GLN A 250 -0.92 -27.86 10.05
N PHE A 251 -0.59 -29.06 9.56
CA PHE A 251 -0.15 -29.23 8.18
C PHE A 251 -1.28 -28.94 7.17
N GLU A 252 -2.51 -29.39 7.44
CA GLU A 252 -3.65 -29.05 6.58
C GLU A 252 -4.02 -27.57 6.66
N GLU A 253 -3.88 -26.95 7.82
CA GLU A 253 -4.04 -25.50 7.97
C GLU A 253 -3.00 -24.72 7.16
N ALA A 254 -1.72 -25.07 7.28
CA ALA A 254 -0.65 -24.48 6.48
C ALA A 254 -0.91 -24.62 4.96
N ARG A 255 -1.46 -25.77 4.54
CA ARG A 255 -1.87 -25.96 3.14
C ARG A 255 -3.05 -25.08 2.74
N GLN A 256 -3.99 -24.80 3.66
CA GLN A 256 -5.09 -23.88 3.38
C GLN A 256 -4.54 -22.46 3.18
N ILE A 257 -3.73 -21.97 4.12
CA ILE A 257 -3.09 -20.64 4.01
C ILE A 257 -2.28 -20.53 2.71
N MET A 258 -1.56 -21.59 2.32
CA MET A 258 -0.83 -21.63 1.02
C MET A 258 -1.75 -21.45 -0.18
N ARG A 259 -2.96 -22.04 -0.18
CA ARG A 259 -3.94 -21.84 -1.27
C ARG A 259 -4.46 -20.40 -1.32
N ASP A 260 -4.67 -19.80 -0.16
CA ASP A 260 -5.13 -18.41 -0.07
C ASP A 260 -4.04 -17.46 -0.56
N ILE A 261 -2.79 -17.71 -0.21
CA ILE A 261 -1.60 -17.00 -0.72
C ILE A 261 -1.45 -17.14 -2.24
N ASP A 262 -1.66 -18.33 -2.81
CA ASP A 262 -1.62 -18.55 -4.28
C ASP A 262 -2.72 -17.75 -4.99
N SER A 263 -3.88 -17.61 -4.36
CA SER A 263 -4.95 -16.73 -4.85
C SER A 263 -4.55 -15.27 -4.79
N LEU A 264 -3.99 -14.81 -3.66
CA LEU A 264 -3.53 -13.43 -3.50
C LEU A 264 -2.42 -13.05 -4.50
N ASP A 265 -1.45 -13.93 -4.75
CA ASP A 265 -0.41 -13.71 -5.78
C ASP A 265 -1.02 -13.52 -7.17
N SER A 266 -2.05 -14.31 -7.49
CA SER A 266 -2.79 -14.16 -8.76
C SER A 266 -3.53 -12.81 -8.84
N HIS A 267 -4.12 -12.35 -7.74
CA HIS A 267 -4.78 -11.04 -7.65
C HIS A 267 -3.79 -9.89 -7.77
N THR A 268 -2.62 -9.98 -7.12
CA THR A 268 -1.57 -8.95 -7.24
C THR A 268 -1.05 -8.84 -8.67
N ALA A 269 -0.90 -9.97 -9.37
CA ALA A 269 -0.49 -9.98 -10.79
C ALA A 269 -1.54 -9.31 -11.68
N PHE A 270 -2.83 -9.64 -11.49
CA PHE A 270 -3.93 -9.00 -12.23
C PHE A 270 -3.99 -7.49 -11.97
N LEU A 271 -3.83 -7.06 -10.72
CA LEU A 271 -3.80 -5.64 -10.36
C LEU A 271 -2.64 -4.91 -11.00
N PHE A 272 -1.47 -5.53 -11.07
CA PHE A 272 -0.32 -4.97 -11.77
C PHE A 272 -0.62 -4.67 -13.25
N ASP A 273 -1.27 -5.61 -13.95
CA ASP A 273 -1.69 -5.42 -15.34
C ASP A 273 -2.74 -4.30 -15.47
N LYS A 274 -3.72 -4.26 -14.56
CA LYS A 274 -4.75 -3.20 -14.52
C LYS A 274 -4.15 -1.81 -14.25
N ILE A 275 -3.18 -1.72 -13.36
CA ILE A 275 -2.43 -0.50 -13.03
C ILE A 275 -1.69 0.01 -14.27
N ASN A 276 -0.94 -0.85 -14.94
CA ASN A 276 -0.22 -0.50 -16.16
C ASN A 276 -1.18 -0.02 -17.27
N PHE A 277 -2.29 -0.72 -17.47
CA PHE A 277 -3.32 -0.28 -18.42
C PHE A 277 -3.87 1.12 -18.09
N LEU A 278 -4.18 1.39 -16.83
CA LEU A 278 -4.71 2.71 -16.42
C LEU A 278 -3.66 3.81 -16.55
N MET A 279 -2.40 3.50 -16.27
CA MET A 279 -1.27 4.43 -16.48
C MET A 279 -1.14 4.78 -17.96
N ASP A 280 -1.09 3.79 -18.84
CA ASP A 280 -0.99 4.01 -20.30
C ASP A 280 -2.19 4.78 -20.85
N ALA A 281 -3.40 4.44 -20.39
CA ALA A 281 -4.62 5.16 -20.77
C ALA A 281 -4.56 6.62 -20.32
N THR A 282 -4.13 6.89 -19.10
CA THR A 282 -4.04 8.27 -18.56
C THR A 282 -3.03 9.10 -19.36
N VAL A 283 -1.85 8.56 -19.63
CA VAL A 283 -0.83 9.22 -20.49
C VAL A 283 -1.36 9.43 -21.90
N GLY A 284 -2.09 8.48 -22.45
CA GLY A 284 -2.77 8.59 -23.74
C GLY A 284 -3.75 9.76 -23.80
N PHE A 285 -4.56 9.96 -22.76
CA PHE A 285 -5.49 11.10 -22.66
C PHE A 285 -4.77 12.45 -22.54
N ILE A 286 -3.67 12.53 -21.77
CA ILE A 286 -2.83 13.71 -21.69
C ILE A 286 -2.32 14.08 -23.08
N ASN A 287 -1.79 13.12 -23.83
CA ASN A 287 -1.31 13.34 -25.20
C ASN A 287 -2.42 13.81 -26.15
N ILE A 288 -3.63 13.26 -26.03
CA ILE A 288 -4.79 13.71 -26.83
C ILE A 288 -5.13 15.16 -26.51
N ASN A 289 -5.15 15.56 -25.24
CA ASN A 289 -5.42 16.93 -24.81
C ASN A 289 -4.34 17.90 -25.29
N GLN A 290 -3.06 17.55 -25.15
CA GLN A 290 -1.96 18.35 -25.68
C GLN A 290 -2.07 18.56 -27.18
N ASN A 291 -2.38 17.51 -27.94
CA ASN A 291 -2.60 17.61 -29.38
C ASN A 291 -3.79 18.51 -29.74
N LYS A 292 -4.87 18.50 -28.94
CA LYS A 292 -6.03 19.39 -29.09
C LYS A 292 -5.61 20.86 -28.92
N ILE A 293 -4.82 21.16 -27.89
CA ILE A 293 -4.30 22.51 -27.64
C ILE A 293 -3.39 22.97 -28.78
N ILE A 294 -2.44 22.13 -29.22
CA ILE A 294 -1.54 22.43 -30.33
C ILE A 294 -2.34 22.74 -31.62
N LYS A 295 -3.39 21.95 -31.91
CA LYS A 295 -4.28 22.19 -33.06
C LYS A 295 -4.95 23.55 -32.97
N ILE A 296 -5.48 23.95 -31.80
CA ILE A 296 -6.14 25.25 -31.60
C ILE A 296 -5.15 26.39 -31.85
N PHE A 297 -3.96 26.32 -31.25
CA PHE A 297 -2.92 27.33 -31.48
C PHE A 297 -2.47 27.38 -32.93
N SER A 298 -2.30 26.25 -33.58
CA SER A 298 -1.92 26.20 -35.02
C SER A 298 -2.97 26.84 -35.91
N VAL A 299 -4.25 26.53 -35.68
CA VAL A 299 -5.36 27.15 -36.44
C VAL A 299 -5.43 28.66 -36.19
N ALA A 300 -5.29 29.11 -34.94
CA ALA A 300 -5.29 30.55 -34.62
C ALA A 300 -4.12 31.27 -35.29
N SER A 301 -2.92 30.72 -35.27
CA SER A 301 -1.73 31.32 -35.91
C SER A 301 -1.88 31.42 -37.42
N VAL A 302 -2.33 30.33 -38.07
CA VAL A 302 -2.55 30.32 -39.53
C VAL A 302 -3.67 31.29 -39.94
N ALA A 303 -4.67 31.52 -39.08
CA ALA A 303 -5.75 32.48 -39.37
C ALA A 303 -5.33 33.92 -39.17
N LEU A 304 -4.44 34.24 -38.21
CA LEU A 304 -4.05 35.62 -37.87
C LEU A 304 -2.85 36.15 -38.65
N LEU A 305 -1.93 35.27 -39.07
CA LEU A 305 -0.72 35.69 -39.78
C LEU A 305 -1.00 36.43 -41.12
N PRO A 306 -1.86 35.95 -42.05
CA PRO A 306 -2.11 36.62 -43.32
C PRO A 306 -2.72 38.02 -43.17
N PRO A 307 -3.77 38.25 -42.33
CA PRO A 307 -4.30 39.59 -42.09
C PRO A 307 -3.26 40.57 -41.54
N THR A 308 -2.44 40.08 -40.60
CA THR A 308 -1.35 40.89 -40.01
C THR A 308 -0.32 41.28 -41.07
N LEU A 309 0.03 40.36 -41.95
CA LEU A 309 0.93 40.63 -43.06
C LEU A 309 0.33 41.69 -44.01
N ILE A 310 -0.97 41.56 -44.39
CA ILE A 310 -1.69 42.53 -45.22
C ILE A 310 -1.69 43.90 -44.54
N ALA A 311 -2.07 43.99 -43.28
CA ALA A 311 -2.07 45.23 -42.51
C ALA A 311 -0.66 45.86 -42.44
N SER A 312 0.37 45.02 -42.25
CA SER A 312 1.77 45.49 -42.23
C SER A 312 2.22 46.05 -43.58
N ILE A 313 1.87 45.41 -44.69
CA ILE A 313 2.22 45.90 -46.04
C ILE A 313 1.55 47.22 -46.28
N TYR A 314 0.23 47.38 -46.04
CA TYR A 314 -0.49 48.65 -46.23
C TYR A 314 -0.14 49.71 -45.18
N GLY A 315 0.49 49.34 -44.05
CA GLY A 315 1.04 50.27 -43.07
C GLY A 315 2.46 50.78 -43.38
N MET A 316 3.09 50.34 -44.48
CA MET A 316 4.44 50.74 -44.81
C MET A 316 4.41 52.19 -45.48
N ASN A 317 5.43 53.02 -45.17
CA ASN A 317 5.52 54.38 -45.64
C ASN A 317 6.25 54.47 -47.02
N PHE A 318 5.86 53.65 -47.96
CA PHE A 318 6.40 53.78 -49.33
C PHE A 318 5.73 54.94 -50.12
N LYS A 319 6.53 55.69 -50.91
CA LYS A 319 6.04 56.83 -51.68
C LYS A 319 5.20 56.46 -52.91
N SER A 320 5.20 55.20 -53.32
CA SER A 320 4.47 54.74 -54.51
C SER A 320 3.72 53.46 -54.16
N MET A 321 2.48 53.60 -53.68
CA MET A 321 1.50 52.52 -53.45
C MET A 321 0.21 52.89 -54.20
N PRO A 322 0.04 52.43 -55.45
CA PRO A 322 -1.06 52.88 -56.33
C PRO A 322 -2.44 52.50 -55.75
N GLU A 323 -2.55 51.50 -54.87
CA GLU A 323 -3.81 51.11 -54.27
C GLU A 323 -4.29 52.08 -53.19
N LEU A 324 -3.40 52.89 -52.59
CA LEU A 324 -3.76 53.88 -51.55
C LEU A 324 -4.41 55.11 -52.10
N ASP A 325 -4.14 55.44 -53.35
CA ASP A 325 -4.72 56.60 -54.04
C ASP A 325 -6.14 56.33 -54.60
N GLN A 326 -6.62 55.09 -54.50
CA GLN A 326 -7.93 54.68 -55.00
C GLN A 326 -8.98 54.72 -53.90
N PRO A 327 -10.19 55.28 -54.15
CA PRO A 327 -11.23 55.34 -53.11
C PRO A 327 -11.76 53.97 -52.64
N TRP A 328 -11.50 52.90 -53.35
CA TRP A 328 -11.87 51.53 -53.01
C TRP A 328 -10.70 50.73 -52.32
N GLY A 329 -9.50 51.28 -52.22
CA GLY A 329 -8.33 50.62 -51.68
C GLY A 329 -8.49 50.17 -50.26
N TYR A 330 -9.05 51.02 -49.37
CA TYR A 330 -9.32 50.66 -47.99
C TYR A 330 -10.39 49.53 -47.82
N PRO A 331 -11.58 49.64 -48.51
CA PRO A 331 -12.54 48.53 -48.47
C PRO A 331 -11.99 47.21 -49.02
N PHE A 332 -11.15 47.26 -50.06
CA PHE A 332 -10.49 46.08 -50.64
C PHE A 332 -9.52 45.45 -49.68
N ALA A 333 -8.69 46.22 -49.03
CA ALA A 333 -7.78 45.69 -48.00
C ALA A 333 -8.51 45.00 -46.84
N LEU A 334 -9.64 45.60 -46.37
CA LEU A 334 -10.50 44.97 -45.35
C LEU A 334 -11.10 43.66 -45.83
N CYS A 335 -11.66 43.62 -47.05
CA CYS A 335 -12.23 42.39 -47.62
C CYS A 335 -11.15 41.30 -47.75
N LEU A 336 -9.94 41.68 -48.20
CA LEU A 336 -8.80 40.74 -48.32
C LEU A 336 -8.38 40.18 -46.97
N MET A 337 -8.33 41.01 -45.91
CA MET A 337 -8.05 40.57 -44.54
C MET A 337 -9.13 39.59 -44.04
N VAL A 338 -10.41 39.91 -44.20
CA VAL A 338 -11.51 39.02 -43.78
C VAL A 338 -11.48 37.70 -44.58
N ALA A 339 -11.26 37.74 -45.88
CA ALA A 339 -11.13 36.55 -46.72
C ALA A 339 -9.94 35.68 -46.30
N SER A 340 -8.82 36.31 -45.93
CA SER A 340 -7.61 35.59 -45.46
C SER A 340 -7.79 34.91 -44.12
N VAL A 341 -8.70 35.39 -43.25
CA VAL A 341 -9.09 34.69 -42.01
C VAL A 341 -10.11 33.58 -42.31
N ALA A 342 -11.10 33.86 -43.16
CA ALA A 342 -12.19 32.94 -43.44
C ALA A 342 -11.72 31.66 -44.16
N ALA A 343 -10.78 31.81 -45.11
CA ALA A 343 -10.28 30.69 -45.92
C ALA A 343 -9.63 29.55 -45.06
N PRO A 344 -8.68 29.81 -44.14
CA PRO A 344 -8.13 28.78 -43.26
C PRO A 344 -9.18 28.18 -42.34
N PHE A 345 -10.11 29.00 -41.79
CA PHE A 345 -11.16 28.54 -40.93
C PHE A 345 -12.11 27.54 -41.63
N ILE A 346 -12.50 27.83 -42.85
CA ILE A 346 -13.34 26.95 -43.68
C ILE A 346 -12.57 25.67 -44.02
N TYR A 347 -11.28 25.77 -44.33
CA TYR A 347 -10.44 24.63 -44.65
C TYR A 347 -10.29 23.68 -43.45
N PHE A 348 -9.95 24.19 -42.25
CA PHE A 348 -9.77 23.37 -41.04
C PHE A 348 -11.10 22.80 -40.53
N ARG A 349 -12.21 23.54 -40.67
CA ARG A 349 -13.55 23.05 -40.38
C ARG A 349 -13.92 21.87 -41.29
N ARG A 350 -13.63 21.93 -42.59
CA ARG A 350 -13.88 20.84 -43.54
C ARG A 350 -12.99 19.62 -43.23
N LYS A 351 -11.76 19.83 -42.74
CA LYS A 351 -10.87 18.74 -42.28
C LYS A 351 -11.22 18.15 -40.93
N GLY A 352 -12.22 18.67 -40.19
CA GLY A 352 -12.64 18.17 -38.91
C GLY A 352 -11.72 18.54 -37.73
N TRP A 353 -10.80 19.52 -37.92
CA TRP A 353 -9.89 19.98 -36.87
C TRP A 353 -10.57 20.92 -35.85
N LEU A 354 -11.70 21.51 -36.22
CA LEU A 354 -12.51 22.44 -35.43
C LEU A 354 -13.85 21.83 -34.95
N ARG A 355 -13.85 20.52 -34.70
CA ARG A 355 -14.97 19.83 -34.09
C ARG A 355 -14.72 19.60 -32.61
#